data_751ac4b3582fd79dd8e06e8aecb63398
#
_entry.id   751ac4b3582fd79dd8e06e8aecb63398
#
_cell.length_a   1.000
_cell.length_b   1.000
_cell.length_c   1.000
_cell.angle_alpha   90.00
_cell.angle_beta   90.00
_cell.angle_gamma   90.00
#
_symmetry.space_group_name_H-M   'P 1'
#
loop_
_entity.id
_entity.type
_entity.pdbx_description
1 polymer ?
#
loop_
_entity_poly.entity_id
_entity_poly.type
_entity_poly.pdbx_seq_one_letter_code
_entity_poly.pdbx_strand_id
1 'polypeptide(L)'
;MKKILKRTSLLLISALMSIAAAQAQKSPQDMDRFIDALMKKMTVEEKIGQLNLPVTGDITTGQAKSSDVAQKIEKGLVGGLFNLKGVDRILEVQKLAVEKSRLGIPLLFGMDVIHGYETIFPIPLGLSCTWDMAAIEKSARIAAIEASADGISWTFSPMVDISRDPRWGRVSEGSGEDPFLGGAIAQAMVYGYQGANLQDQLHRNDEIMACVKHFALYGAGEAGRDYNTVDMSRNRMFNEFMYPYEAAVEAGVGSVMASFNEIDGIPATGNKWLLSDLLRGQWGFEGFVVTDFTGISEMIEHGVGDLQTVSALALNAGVDMDMVSEGFVGTLMKSIKEGKVRMGTLNTACRRILEAKYKLGLFDNPYKYCDVNRPKRDIFTKEHRDAARKIAGESFVLLKNAPATAQPLAAHSSSPVTAS
;
A
#
# COMPACT_ATOMS: atom_id res chain seq x y z
N MET A 1 -49.55 -28.55 26.31
CA MET A 1 -49.02 -27.34 25.70
C MET A 1 -47.64 -26.92 26.22
N LYS A 2 -47.32 -26.86 27.52
CA LYS A 2 -45.98 -26.42 28.01
C LYS A 2 -44.76 -27.29 27.63
N LYS A 3 -44.94 -28.60 27.30
CA LYS A 3 -43.84 -29.49 26.87
C LYS A 3 -43.49 -29.38 25.36
N ILE A 4 -44.42 -28.94 24.54
CA ILE A 4 -44.22 -28.74 23.09
C ILE A 4 -43.49 -27.43 22.86
N LEU A 5 -43.81 -26.35 23.60
CA LEU A 5 -43.10 -25.06 23.48
C LEU A 5 -41.63 -25.15 23.90
N LYS A 6 -41.24 -25.98 24.88
CA LYS A 6 -39.83 -26.15 25.26
C LYS A 6 -39.00 -26.91 24.20
N ARG A 7 -39.58 -27.84 23.46
CA ARG A 7 -38.86 -28.57 22.39
C ARG A 7 -38.65 -27.74 21.13
N THR A 8 -39.60 -26.87 20.78
CA THR A 8 -39.45 -25.95 19.65
C THR A 8 -38.45 -24.84 19.92
N SER A 9 -38.38 -24.31 21.19
CA SER A 9 -37.35 -23.33 21.54
C SER A 9 -35.94 -23.91 21.56
N LEU A 10 -35.74 -25.17 21.96
CA LEU A 10 -34.41 -25.81 21.92
C LEU A 10 -33.94 -26.10 20.49
N LEU A 11 -34.86 -26.46 19.58
CA LEU A 11 -34.55 -26.71 18.17
C LEU A 11 -34.24 -25.41 17.43
N LEU A 12 -34.89 -24.30 17.77
CA LEU A 12 -34.55 -22.97 17.21
C LEU A 12 -33.19 -22.45 17.71
N ILE A 13 -32.85 -22.65 18.97
CA ILE A 13 -31.56 -22.27 19.52
C ILE A 13 -30.42 -23.12 18.97
N SER A 14 -30.63 -24.44 18.73
CA SER A 14 -29.64 -25.29 18.09
C SER A 14 -29.47 -24.97 16.60
N ALA A 15 -30.52 -24.58 15.89
CA ALA A 15 -30.44 -24.12 14.50
C ALA A 15 -29.75 -22.76 14.38
N LEU A 16 -29.98 -21.83 15.30
CA LEU A 16 -29.27 -20.53 15.36
C LEU A 16 -27.79 -20.68 15.74
N MET A 17 -27.44 -21.62 16.63
CA MET A 17 -26.04 -21.96 16.92
C MET A 17 -25.36 -22.67 15.74
N SER A 18 -26.07 -23.46 14.95
CA SER A 18 -25.50 -24.12 13.76
C SER A 18 -25.27 -23.14 12.60
N ILE A 19 -26.03 -22.05 12.50
CA ILE A 19 -25.82 -20.99 11.50
C ILE A 19 -24.66 -20.06 11.92
N ALA A 20 -24.46 -19.83 13.21
CA ALA A 20 -23.30 -19.07 13.73
C ALA A 20 -21.98 -19.86 13.66
N ALA A 21 -22.02 -21.19 13.54
CA ALA A 21 -20.82 -22.05 13.40
C ALA A 21 -20.34 -22.22 11.94
N ALA A 22 -21.01 -21.63 10.96
CA ALA A 22 -20.72 -21.85 9.53
C ALA A 22 -19.79 -20.80 8.89
N GLN A 23 -19.27 -19.85 9.66
CA GLN A 23 -18.05 -19.10 9.29
C GLN A 23 -16.88 -19.72 10.06
N ALA A 24 -16.54 -20.95 9.74
CA ALA A 24 -15.29 -21.55 10.18
C ALA A 24 -14.15 -20.66 9.63
N GLN A 25 -13.45 -19.98 10.51
CA GLN A 25 -12.25 -19.22 10.20
C GLN A 25 -11.30 -20.15 9.43
N LYS A 26 -11.02 -19.82 8.17
CA LYS A 26 -10.15 -20.63 7.33
C LYS A 26 -8.76 -20.66 7.95
N SER A 27 -8.21 -21.84 8.16
CA SER A 27 -6.89 -21.99 8.78
C SER A 27 -5.78 -21.58 7.79
N PRO A 28 -4.59 -21.20 8.28
CA PRO A 28 -3.41 -21.00 7.42
C PRO A 28 -3.15 -22.20 6.49
N GLN A 29 -3.39 -23.42 6.97
CA GLN A 29 -3.26 -24.66 6.16
C GLN A 29 -4.29 -24.74 5.03
N ASP A 30 -5.46 -24.13 5.16
CA ASP A 30 -6.44 -24.06 4.08
C ASP A 30 -5.97 -23.11 2.98
N MET A 31 -5.36 -21.97 3.37
CA MET A 31 -4.74 -21.03 2.44
C MET A 31 -3.60 -21.71 1.66
N ASP A 32 -2.69 -22.38 2.35
CA ASP A 32 -1.55 -23.06 1.72
C ASP A 32 -2.03 -24.12 0.71
N ARG A 33 -2.98 -24.97 1.11
CA ARG A 33 -3.54 -26.00 0.23
C ARG A 33 -4.21 -25.41 -1.01
N PHE A 34 -4.95 -24.32 -0.83
CA PHE A 34 -5.62 -23.64 -1.93
C PHE A 34 -4.60 -23.05 -2.91
N ILE A 35 -3.61 -22.29 -2.39
CA ILE A 35 -2.60 -21.63 -3.21
C ILE A 35 -1.71 -22.65 -3.92
N ASP A 36 -1.30 -23.73 -3.24
CA ASP A 36 -0.54 -24.81 -3.87
C ASP A 36 -1.28 -25.46 -5.04
N ALA A 37 -2.59 -25.71 -4.87
CA ALA A 37 -3.42 -26.27 -5.92
C ALA A 37 -3.60 -25.30 -7.10
N LEU A 38 -3.71 -24.00 -6.83
CA LEU A 38 -3.80 -22.97 -7.86
C LEU A 38 -2.47 -22.84 -8.63
N MET A 39 -1.36 -22.71 -7.92
CA MET A 39 -0.02 -22.55 -8.52
C MET A 39 0.41 -23.75 -9.37
N LYS A 40 -0.06 -24.97 -9.07
CA LYS A 40 0.15 -26.16 -9.93
C LYS A 40 -0.55 -26.07 -11.27
N LYS A 41 -1.63 -25.28 -11.39
CA LYS A 41 -2.37 -25.06 -12.63
C LYS A 41 -1.82 -23.90 -13.48
N MET A 42 -1.02 -23.00 -12.86
CA MET A 42 -0.49 -21.81 -13.51
C MET A 42 0.67 -22.15 -14.44
N THR A 43 0.69 -21.52 -15.60
CA THR A 43 1.88 -21.47 -16.46
C THR A 43 2.94 -20.54 -15.86
N VAL A 44 4.14 -20.55 -16.41
CA VAL A 44 5.21 -19.63 -15.96
C VAL A 44 4.83 -18.19 -16.28
N GLU A 45 4.25 -17.96 -17.45
CA GLU A 45 3.77 -16.64 -17.87
C GLU A 45 2.70 -16.08 -16.92
N GLU A 46 1.73 -16.91 -16.51
CA GLU A 46 0.69 -16.50 -15.56
C GLU A 46 1.26 -16.20 -14.17
N LYS A 47 2.30 -16.92 -13.74
CA LYS A 47 3.00 -16.60 -12.49
C LYS A 47 3.71 -15.26 -12.57
N ILE A 48 4.41 -14.98 -13.68
CA ILE A 48 5.02 -13.68 -13.94
C ILE A 48 3.95 -12.59 -14.00
N GLY A 49 2.80 -12.88 -14.62
CA GLY A 49 1.67 -11.96 -14.70
C GLY A 49 1.15 -11.51 -13.34
N GLN A 50 1.16 -12.37 -12.31
CA GLN A 50 0.77 -11.95 -10.95
C GLN A 50 1.70 -10.88 -10.36
N LEU A 51 2.93 -10.79 -10.84
CA LEU A 51 3.92 -9.82 -10.39
C LEU A 51 3.81 -8.45 -11.11
N ASN A 52 2.85 -8.28 -12.01
CA ASN A 52 2.70 -7.09 -12.85
C ASN A 52 1.59 -6.17 -12.32
N LEU A 53 1.92 -4.90 -12.07
CA LEU A 53 1.01 -3.84 -11.61
C LEU A 53 1.04 -2.65 -12.60
N PRO A 54 0.40 -2.77 -13.78
CA PRO A 54 0.35 -1.68 -14.76
C PRO A 54 -0.62 -0.57 -14.34
N VAL A 55 -0.49 0.61 -14.98
CA VAL A 55 -1.52 1.66 -14.96
C VAL A 55 -2.59 1.38 -16.00
N THR A 56 -3.78 1.88 -15.78
CA THR A 56 -4.78 2.01 -16.84
C THR A 56 -4.39 3.18 -17.74
N GLY A 57 -4.38 3.02 -19.06
CA GLY A 57 -3.84 3.99 -20.03
C GLY A 57 -4.43 5.41 -20.03
N ASP A 58 -5.38 5.72 -19.17
CA ASP A 58 -6.06 7.01 -19.06
C ASP A 58 -5.35 8.01 -18.13
N ILE A 59 -4.23 7.64 -17.50
CA ILE A 59 -3.56 8.50 -16.53
C ILE A 59 -2.36 9.16 -17.16
N THR A 60 -2.45 10.49 -17.25
CA THR A 60 -1.44 11.36 -17.84
C THR A 60 -0.36 11.83 -16.86
N THR A 61 -0.33 11.32 -15.64
CA THR A 61 0.68 11.65 -14.62
C THR A 61 1.84 10.67 -14.71
N GLY A 62 2.94 11.10 -15.27
CA GLY A 62 4.14 10.30 -15.43
C GLY A 62 4.43 9.92 -16.89
N GLN A 63 5.66 9.49 -17.15
CA GLN A 63 6.16 9.23 -18.49
C GLN A 63 5.84 7.82 -19.01
N ALA A 64 5.50 6.89 -18.12
CA ALA A 64 5.23 5.51 -18.48
C ALA A 64 3.76 5.26 -18.77
N LYS A 65 3.47 4.63 -19.88
CA LYS A 65 2.12 4.16 -20.27
C LYS A 65 2.15 2.66 -20.44
N SER A 66 1.20 1.96 -19.82
CA SER A 66 0.98 0.54 -20.10
C SER A 66 0.09 0.41 -21.35
N SER A 67 0.51 -0.44 -22.29
CA SER A 67 -0.27 -0.74 -23.49
C SER A 67 -1.03 -2.05 -23.32
N ASP A 68 -2.18 -2.17 -24.01
CA ASP A 68 -2.94 -3.41 -24.15
C ASP A 68 -3.32 -4.09 -22.81
N VAL A 69 -3.61 -3.29 -21.77
CA VAL A 69 -3.88 -3.78 -20.42
C VAL A 69 -5.04 -4.77 -20.39
N ALA A 70 -6.13 -4.51 -21.13
CA ALA A 70 -7.28 -5.41 -21.19
C ALA A 70 -6.87 -6.79 -21.73
N GLN A 71 -6.09 -6.85 -22.81
CA GLN A 71 -5.60 -8.13 -23.35
C GLN A 71 -4.64 -8.84 -22.40
N LYS A 72 -3.78 -8.10 -21.69
CA LYS A 72 -2.91 -8.67 -20.67
C LYS A 72 -3.72 -9.28 -19.53
N ILE A 73 -4.83 -8.65 -19.10
CA ILE A 73 -5.73 -9.18 -18.08
C ILE A 73 -6.36 -10.49 -18.55
N GLU A 74 -6.91 -10.55 -19.76
CA GLU A 74 -7.51 -11.77 -20.33
C GLU A 74 -6.52 -12.93 -20.43
N LYS A 75 -5.24 -12.61 -20.69
CA LYS A 75 -4.15 -13.61 -20.73
C LYS A 75 -3.60 -13.99 -19.36
N GLY A 76 -4.10 -13.38 -18.26
CA GLY A 76 -3.61 -13.64 -16.90
C GLY A 76 -2.24 -13.00 -16.62
N LEU A 77 -1.86 -11.95 -17.34
CA LEU A 77 -0.56 -11.26 -17.24
C LEU A 77 -0.61 -10.00 -16.37
N VAL A 78 -1.59 -9.88 -15.48
CA VAL A 78 -1.77 -8.76 -14.57
C VAL A 78 -2.15 -9.27 -13.19
N GLY A 79 -1.43 -8.84 -12.17
CA GLY A 79 -1.70 -9.16 -10.76
C GLY A 79 -2.59 -8.14 -10.07
N GLY A 80 -2.51 -6.89 -10.48
CA GLY A 80 -3.30 -5.78 -9.98
C GLY A 80 -3.25 -4.60 -10.92
N LEU A 81 -4.01 -3.53 -10.62
CA LEU A 81 -3.97 -2.28 -11.36
C LEU A 81 -3.67 -1.11 -10.42
N PHE A 82 -2.85 -0.20 -10.89
CA PHE A 82 -2.51 1.03 -10.21
C PHE A 82 -3.41 2.17 -10.68
N ASN A 83 -3.98 2.89 -9.69
CA ASN A 83 -4.66 4.16 -9.87
C ASN A 83 -5.89 4.12 -10.81
N LEU A 84 -6.69 3.06 -10.73
CA LEU A 84 -8.02 3.01 -11.32
C LEU A 84 -9.05 3.45 -10.29
N LYS A 85 -9.85 4.47 -10.60
CA LYS A 85 -10.89 5.04 -9.75
C LYS A 85 -12.28 4.78 -10.34
N GLY A 86 -13.25 4.58 -9.46
CA GLY A 86 -14.66 4.38 -9.80
C GLY A 86 -15.09 2.92 -9.73
N VAL A 87 -16.01 2.62 -8.80
CA VAL A 87 -16.47 1.24 -8.53
C VAL A 87 -17.05 0.55 -9.76
N ASP A 88 -17.75 1.26 -10.63
CA ASP A 88 -18.31 0.71 -11.87
C ASP A 88 -17.20 0.24 -12.82
N ARG A 89 -16.15 1.06 -13.01
CA ARG A 89 -14.99 0.74 -13.86
C ARG A 89 -14.19 -0.42 -13.25
N ILE A 90 -13.99 -0.41 -11.94
CA ILE A 90 -13.30 -1.48 -11.20
C ILE A 90 -14.08 -2.79 -11.34
N LEU A 91 -15.41 -2.76 -11.22
CA LEU A 91 -16.26 -3.93 -11.42
C LEU A 91 -16.11 -4.52 -12.84
N GLU A 92 -16.13 -3.67 -13.87
CA GLU A 92 -15.94 -4.11 -15.26
C GLU A 92 -14.59 -4.80 -15.47
N VAL A 93 -13.52 -4.19 -14.96
CA VAL A 93 -12.16 -4.75 -15.07
C VAL A 93 -12.01 -6.03 -14.24
N GLN A 94 -12.60 -6.09 -13.05
CA GLN A 94 -12.57 -7.30 -12.22
C GLN A 94 -13.34 -8.44 -12.90
N LYS A 95 -14.48 -8.18 -13.57
CA LYS A 95 -15.18 -9.16 -14.39
C LYS A 95 -14.31 -9.67 -15.53
N LEU A 96 -13.57 -8.78 -16.20
CA LEU A 96 -12.66 -9.19 -17.27
C LEU A 96 -11.61 -10.20 -16.73
N ALA A 97 -11.02 -9.94 -15.56
CA ALA A 97 -10.06 -10.85 -14.96
C ALA A 97 -10.69 -12.19 -14.53
N VAL A 98 -11.85 -12.15 -13.89
CA VAL A 98 -12.48 -13.33 -13.29
C VAL A 98 -13.19 -14.20 -14.33
N GLU A 99 -13.87 -13.59 -15.30
CA GLU A 99 -14.75 -14.29 -16.24
C GLU A 99 -14.09 -14.60 -17.60
N LYS A 100 -13.02 -13.85 -17.97
CA LYS A 100 -12.38 -14.00 -19.29
C LYS A 100 -10.98 -14.61 -19.22
N SER A 101 -10.26 -14.50 -18.10
CA SER A 101 -8.98 -15.16 -17.96
C SER A 101 -9.14 -16.66 -17.65
N ARG A 102 -8.14 -17.45 -18.03
CA ARG A 102 -8.18 -18.92 -17.91
C ARG A 102 -8.37 -19.45 -16.48
N LEU A 103 -7.79 -18.76 -15.50
CA LEU A 103 -7.82 -19.20 -14.09
C LEU A 103 -8.75 -18.36 -13.22
N GLY A 104 -9.30 -17.27 -13.73
CA GLY A 104 -10.22 -16.40 -12.99
C GLY A 104 -9.63 -15.78 -11.74
N ILE A 105 -8.32 -15.50 -11.73
CA ILE A 105 -7.64 -14.90 -10.57
C ILE A 105 -8.03 -13.42 -10.47
N PRO A 106 -8.63 -12.98 -9.35
CA PRO A 106 -9.03 -11.58 -9.17
C PRO A 106 -7.81 -10.64 -9.09
N LEU A 107 -8.01 -9.38 -9.46
CA LEU A 107 -7.00 -8.32 -9.40
C LEU A 107 -6.99 -7.62 -8.05
N LEU A 108 -5.82 -7.07 -7.68
CA LEU A 108 -5.68 -6.03 -6.66
C LEU A 108 -5.90 -4.66 -7.31
N PHE A 109 -6.56 -3.74 -6.62
CA PHE A 109 -6.71 -2.35 -7.06
C PHE A 109 -6.02 -1.44 -6.04
N GLY A 110 -4.87 -0.88 -6.44
CA GLY A 110 -4.02 -0.06 -5.61
C GLY A 110 -4.12 1.43 -5.96
N MET A 111 -4.09 2.29 -4.93
CA MET A 111 -4.11 3.75 -5.09
C MET A 111 -3.40 4.43 -3.93
N ASP A 112 -2.84 5.62 -4.18
CA ASP A 112 -2.35 6.50 -3.13
C ASP A 112 -3.52 7.14 -2.38
N VAL A 113 -3.71 6.73 -1.13
CA VAL A 113 -4.71 7.28 -0.19
C VAL A 113 -3.95 7.69 1.07
N ILE A 114 -3.30 8.86 1.05
CA ILE A 114 -2.29 9.25 2.05
C ILE A 114 -2.91 10.05 3.22
N HIS A 115 -3.83 10.98 2.92
CA HIS A 115 -4.49 11.81 3.93
C HIS A 115 -6.00 11.99 3.65
N GLY A 116 -6.68 10.90 3.51
CA GLY A 116 -8.09 10.80 3.13
C GLY A 116 -8.27 10.36 1.68
N TYR A 117 -9.51 10.08 1.28
CA TYR A 117 -9.90 9.73 -0.08
C TYR A 117 -10.69 10.88 -0.72
N GLU A 118 -11.99 10.97 -0.51
CA GLU A 118 -12.79 12.15 -0.90
C GLU A 118 -12.92 13.13 0.28
N THR A 119 -12.99 12.62 1.50
CA THR A 119 -12.87 13.44 2.71
C THR A 119 -11.39 13.68 2.99
N ILE A 120 -10.95 14.91 2.78
CA ILE A 120 -9.55 15.32 2.98
C ILE A 120 -9.31 15.60 4.46
N PHE A 121 -8.28 14.94 5.02
CA PHE A 121 -7.71 15.20 6.34
C PHE A 121 -6.48 16.12 6.22
N PRO A 122 -5.98 16.68 7.33
CA PRO A 122 -4.67 17.34 7.30
C PRO A 122 -3.60 16.43 6.67
N ILE A 123 -2.63 17.02 6.01
CA ILE A 123 -1.46 16.27 5.51
C ILE A 123 -0.80 15.50 6.67
N PRO A 124 -0.11 14.38 6.43
CA PRO A 124 0.48 13.58 7.50
C PRO A 124 1.36 14.36 8.47
N LEU A 125 2.13 15.34 7.98
CA LEU A 125 2.89 16.25 8.84
C LEU A 125 1.98 17.09 9.76
N GLY A 126 0.81 17.52 9.29
CA GLY A 126 -0.18 18.19 10.12
C GLY A 126 -0.88 17.24 11.10
N LEU A 127 -1.20 16.01 10.67
CA LEU A 127 -1.77 14.99 11.55
C LEU A 127 -0.83 14.66 12.72
N SER A 128 0.48 14.58 12.49
CA SER A 128 1.47 14.32 13.54
C SER A 128 1.42 15.35 14.67
N CYS A 129 1.04 16.61 14.37
CA CYS A 129 0.91 17.67 15.37
C CYS A 129 -0.24 17.45 16.36
N THR A 130 -1.17 16.55 16.10
CA THR A 130 -2.25 16.22 17.03
C THR A 130 -1.77 15.42 18.24
N TRP A 131 -0.71 14.62 18.10
CA TRP A 131 -0.24 13.64 19.09
C TRP A 131 -1.33 12.67 19.56
N ASP A 132 -2.44 12.57 18.83
CA ASP A 132 -3.60 11.71 19.12
C ASP A 132 -3.63 10.52 18.14
N MET A 133 -3.10 9.38 18.60
CA MET A 133 -3.05 8.16 17.78
C MET A 133 -4.45 7.65 17.44
N ALA A 134 -5.45 7.86 18.30
CA ALA A 134 -6.83 7.45 18.01
C ALA A 134 -7.46 8.32 16.90
N ALA A 135 -7.15 9.62 16.87
CA ALA A 135 -7.56 10.51 15.79
C ALA A 135 -6.89 10.14 14.45
N ILE A 136 -5.60 9.77 14.48
CA ILE A 136 -4.85 9.33 13.31
C ILE A 136 -5.39 8.00 12.78
N GLU A 137 -5.59 7.00 13.63
CA GLU A 137 -6.23 5.72 13.28
C GLU A 137 -7.61 5.94 12.65
N LYS A 138 -8.42 6.83 13.25
CA LYS A 138 -9.75 7.18 12.74
C LYS A 138 -9.68 7.82 11.36
N SER A 139 -8.70 8.69 11.08
CA SER A 139 -8.52 9.30 9.76
C SER A 139 -8.23 8.24 8.70
N ALA A 140 -7.33 7.29 8.98
CA ALA A 140 -7.02 6.17 8.12
C ALA A 140 -8.21 5.21 7.94
N ARG A 141 -9.01 4.98 9.02
CA ARG A 141 -10.23 4.16 8.95
C ARG A 141 -11.27 4.78 8.01
N ILE A 142 -11.51 6.08 8.11
CA ILE A 142 -12.43 6.80 7.21
C ILE A 142 -11.93 6.74 5.77
N ALA A 143 -10.64 6.96 5.55
CA ALA A 143 -10.03 6.86 4.23
C ALA A 143 -10.22 5.45 3.62
N ALA A 144 -10.06 4.38 4.42
CA ALA A 144 -10.31 3.01 3.98
C ALA A 144 -11.79 2.74 3.65
N ILE A 145 -12.72 3.25 4.45
CA ILE A 145 -14.17 3.13 4.18
C ILE A 145 -14.51 3.76 2.83
N GLU A 146 -14.02 4.97 2.58
CA GLU A 146 -14.30 5.68 1.34
C GLU A 146 -13.62 5.04 0.12
N ALA A 147 -12.32 4.73 0.22
CA ALA A 147 -11.58 4.11 -0.87
C ALA A 147 -12.15 2.74 -1.24
N SER A 148 -12.48 1.91 -0.25
CA SER A 148 -13.10 0.61 -0.49
C SER A 148 -14.51 0.70 -1.05
N ALA A 149 -15.25 1.76 -0.73
CA ALA A 149 -16.57 2.01 -1.32
C ALA A 149 -16.46 2.30 -2.81
N ASP A 150 -15.34 2.85 -3.25
CA ASP A 150 -15.05 3.11 -4.66
C ASP A 150 -14.30 1.95 -5.37
N GLY A 151 -14.13 0.80 -4.68
CA GLY A 151 -13.57 -0.42 -5.23
C GLY A 151 -12.08 -0.65 -4.95
N ILE A 152 -11.40 0.25 -4.27
CA ILE A 152 -9.98 0.13 -3.93
C ILE A 152 -9.81 -0.93 -2.83
N SER A 153 -8.89 -1.86 -3.03
CA SER A 153 -8.58 -2.93 -2.08
C SER A 153 -7.20 -2.79 -1.40
N TRP A 154 -6.39 -1.83 -1.85
CA TRP A 154 -5.01 -1.64 -1.44
C TRP A 154 -4.62 -0.16 -1.50
N THR A 155 -4.00 0.36 -0.43
CA THR A 155 -3.47 1.74 -0.41
C THR A 155 -1.95 1.75 -0.30
N PHE A 156 -1.30 2.74 -0.94
CA PHE A 156 0.14 3.01 -0.81
C PHE A 156 0.40 3.99 0.33
N SER A 157 0.00 3.59 1.53
CA SER A 157 0.09 4.33 2.79
C SER A 157 0.17 3.34 3.96
N PRO A 158 0.86 3.68 5.07
CA PRO A 158 1.45 4.96 5.41
C PRO A 158 2.81 5.24 4.76
N MET A 159 3.10 6.53 4.53
CA MET A 159 4.44 7.02 4.23
C MET A 159 5.13 7.36 5.54
N VAL A 160 6.25 6.69 5.83
CA VAL A 160 6.90 6.73 7.14
C VAL A 160 8.34 7.20 7.09
N ASP A 161 8.76 7.74 5.96
CA ASP A 161 10.11 8.28 5.79
C ASP A 161 10.36 9.40 6.80
N ILE A 162 11.40 9.24 7.63
CA ILE A 162 11.88 10.29 8.52
C ILE A 162 12.54 11.35 7.68
N SER A 163 12.05 12.58 7.80
CA SER A 163 12.57 13.74 7.08
C SER A 163 13.16 14.76 8.04
N ARG A 164 14.46 14.99 7.93
CA ARG A 164 15.20 16.00 8.72
C ARG A 164 15.63 17.20 7.90
N ASP A 165 15.70 17.05 6.59
CA ASP A 165 16.01 18.14 5.69
C ASP A 165 14.72 18.72 5.10
N PRO A 166 14.33 19.97 5.48
CA PRO A 166 13.08 20.56 5.01
C PRO A 166 13.08 20.92 3.51
N ARG A 167 14.21 20.77 2.82
CA ARG A 167 14.31 20.98 1.37
C ARG A 167 13.76 19.78 0.57
N TRP A 168 13.65 18.60 1.20
CA TRP A 168 13.06 17.45 0.54
C TRP A 168 11.59 17.69 0.20
N GLY A 169 11.22 17.51 -1.06
CA GLY A 169 9.88 17.89 -1.58
C GLY A 169 8.72 17.07 -1.02
N ARG A 170 8.99 15.93 -0.34
CA ARG A 170 7.96 15.03 0.18
C ARG A 170 7.80 15.07 1.71
N VAL A 171 8.35 16.09 2.38
CA VAL A 171 8.21 16.28 3.84
C VAL A 171 6.75 16.27 4.29
N SER A 172 5.83 16.78 3.47
CA SER A 172 4.40 16.87 3.78
C SER A 172 3.69 15.50 3.88
N GLU A 173 4.24 14.47 3.26
CA GLU A 173 3.64 13.14 3.22
C GLU A 173 3.96 12.29 4.47
N GLY A 174 5.00 12.65 5.24
CA GLY A 174 5.48 11.95 6.42
C GLY A 174 5.10 12.61 7.74
N SER A 175 5.46 11.95 8.84
CA SER A 175 5.14 12.38 10.22
C SER A 175 6.18 13.32 10.83
N GLY A 176 7.23 13.71 10.09
CA GLY A 176 8.31 14.59 10.56
C GLY A 176 9.61 13.86 10.87
N GLU A 177 10.34 14.35 11.88
CA GLU A 177 11.74 13.94 12.13
C GLU A 177 11.94 12.94 13.27
N ASP A 178 10.92 12.73 14.11
CA ASP A 178 11.01 11.85 15.28
C ASP A 178 10.66 10.41 14.93
N PRO A 179 11.60 9.44 15.06
CA PRO A 179 11.35 8.07 14.67
C PRO A 179 10.34 7.35 15.58
N PHE A 180 10.28 7.70 16.88
CA PHE A 180 9.35 7.06 17.79
C PHE A 180 7.90 7.49 17.51
N LEU A 181 7.67 8.80 17.35
CA LEU A 181 6.36 9.32 16.95
C LEU A 181 5.95 8.76 15.57
N GLY A 182 6.89 8.73 14.61
CA GLY A 182 6.68 8.14 13.29
C GLY A 182 6.26 6.67 13.35
N GLY A 183 6.87 5.89 14.25
CA GLY A 183 6.50 4.49 14.48
C GLY A 183 5.10 4.33 15.06
N ALA A 184 4.75 5.12 16.08
CA ALA A 184 3.40 5.10 16.67
C ALA A 184 2.32 5.49 15.65
N ILE A 185 2.60 6.49 14.82
CA ILE A 185 1.70 6.92 13.72
C ILE A 185 1.59 5.82 12.66
N ALA A 186 2.69 5.18 12.28
CA ALA A 186 2.68 4.08 11.32
C ALA A 186 1.75 2.94 11.78
N GLN A 187 1.85 2.53 13.05
CA GLN A 187 0.98 1.50 13.63
C GLN A 187 -0.50 1.93 13.60
N ALA A 188 -0.80 3.16 14.06
CA ALA A 188 -2.16 3.69 14.07
C ALA A 188 -2.77 3.72 12.65
N MET A 189 -2.01 4.14 11.64
CA MET A 189 -2.49 4.15 10.26
C MET A 189 -2.71 2.75 9.69
N VAL A 190 -1.80 1.80 9.97
CA VAL A 190 -1.99 0.39 9.55
C VAL A 190 -3.27 -0.18 10.15
N TYR A 191 -3.51 0.01 11.45
CA TYR A 191 -4.74 -0.43 12.11
C TYR A 191 -5.98 0.27 11.54
N GLY A 192 -5.88 1.55 11.23
CA GLY A 192 -6.97 2.28 10.60
C GLY A 192 -7.36 1.72 9.24
N TYR A 193 -6.40 1.45 8.36
CA TYR A 193 -6.66 0.89 7.02
C TYR A 193 -7.13 -0.55 7.07
N GLN A 194 -6.47 -1.40 7.83
CA GLN A 194 -6.63 -2.85 7.78
C GLN A 194 -7.55 -3.41 8.88
N GLY A 195 -7.88 -2.63 9.92
CA GLY A 195 -8.53 -3.12 11.13
C GLY A 195 -7.53 -3.72 12.14
N ALA A 196 -7.97 -4.05 13.34
CA ALA A 196 -7.10 -4.42 14.46
C ALA A 196 -6.61 -5.89 14.46
N ASN A 197 -7.14 -6.76 13.59
CA ASN A 197 -6.84 -8.20 13.60
C ASN A 197 -6.27 -8.69 12.26
N LEU A 198 -5.05 -8.27 11.97
CA LEU A 198 -4.42 -8.43 10.66
C LEU A 198 -3.83 -9.80 10.34
N GLN A 199 -3.65 -10.64 11.34
CA GLN A 199 -2.98 -11.92 11.13
C GLN A 199 -3.84 -12.93 10.38
N ASP A 200 -5.16 -12.78 10.42
CA ASP A 200 -6.05 -13.83 9.93
C ASP A 200 -6.75 -13.54 8.60
N GLN A 201 -7.30 -12.41 8.37
CA GLN A 201 -7.94 -11.96 7.10
C GLN A 201 -8.55 -10.57 7.27
N LEU A 202 -8.58 -9.78 6.21
CA LEU A 202 -9.41 -8.58 6.11
C LEU A 202 -10.86 -9.04 5.85
N HIS A 203 -11.66 -9.16 6.91
CA HIS A 203 -12.99 -9.77 6.81
C HIS A 203 -14.04 -8.83 6.25
N ARG A 204 -13.89 -7.54 6.48
CA ARG A 204 -14.87 -6.54 6.12
C ARG A 204 -14.60 -5.98 4.72
N ASN A 205 -15.62 -5.53 4.03
CA ASN A 205 -15.49 -4.91 2.72
C ASN A 205 -15.14 -3.40 2.79
N ASP A 206 -14.93 -2.87 3.99
CA ASP A 206 -14.49 -1.50 4.27
C ASP A 206 -13.06 -1.44 4.84
N GLU A 207 -12.36 -2.57 4.89
CA GLU A 207 -10.96 -2.71 5.22
C GLU A 207 -10.15 -2.89 3.94
N ILE A 208 -9.00 -2.21 3.83
CA ILE A 208 -8.10 -2.29 2.68
C ILE A 208 -6.67 -2.59 3.15
N MET A 209 -5.89 -3.26 2.32
CA MET A 209 -4.50 -3.56 2.62
C MET A 209 -3.66 -2.28 2.64
N ALA A 210 -2.83 -2.11 3.65
CA ALA A 210 -1.86 -1.02 3.76
C ALA A 210 -0.53 -1.38 3.08
N CYS A 211 0.23 -0.35 2.72
CA CYS A 211 1.57 -0.47 2.17
C CYS A 211 2.48 0.57 2.81
N VAL A 212 3.40 0.14 3.67
CA VAL A 212 4.38 1.08 4.24
C VAL A 212 5.41 1.48 3.19
N LYS A 213 5.71 2.78 3.10
CA LYS A 213 6.64 3.35 2.11
C LYS A 213 7.46 4.50 2.67
N HIS A 214 8.63 4.77 2.09
CA HIS A 214 9.32 4.04 1.02
C HIS A 214 10.54 3.34 1.62
N PHE A 215 10.60 2.04 1.53
CA PHE A 215 11.59 1.21 2.20
C PHE A 215 12.89 1.13 1.39
N ALA A 216 13.97 1.82 1.82
CA ALA A 216 14.05 2.59 3.05
C ALA A 216 14.89 3.85 2.86
N LEU A 217 14.81 4.74 3.86
CA LEU A 217 15.65 5.94 3.99
C LEU A 217 15.42 7.02 2.93
N TYR A 218 14.29 7.03 2.24
CA TYR A 218 14.06 7.95 1.12
C TYR A 218 14.09 9.43 1.55
N GLY A 219 13.65 9.75 2.78
CA GLY A 219 13.74 11.09 3.35
C GLY A 219 15.13 11.55 3.82
N ALA A 220 16.14 10.67 3.69
CA ALA A 220 17.52 10.94 4.11
C ALA A 220 18.47 11.23 2.95
N GLY A 221 17.95 11.46 1.74
CA GLY A 221 18.75 11.75 0.55
C GLY A 221 19.70 12.91 0.73
N GLU A 222 20.92 12.79 0.20
CA GLU A 222 21.96 13.80 0.29
C GLU A 222 21.47 15.17 -0.22
N ALA A 223 21.77 16.22 0.56
CA ALA A 223 21.37 17.62 0.33
C ALA A 223 19.85 17.85 0.24
N GLY A 224 19.02 16.95 0.79
CA GLY A 224 17.56 17.04 0.71
C GLY A 224 17.02 16.88 -0.71
N ARG A 225 17.76 16.26 -1.62
CA ARG A 225 17.33 16.04 -2.99
C ARG A 225 16.56 14.73 -3.11
N ASP A 226 15.45 14.81 -3.79
CA ASP A 226 14.66 13.62 -4.15
C ASP A 226 15.46 12.68 -5.07
N TYR A 227 15.24 11.38 -4.98
CA TYR A 227 15.97 10.32 -5.70
C TYR A 227 17.48 10.21 -5.40
N ASN A 228 18.02 11.05 -4.52
CA ASN A 228 19.47 11.07 -4.31
C ASN A 228 19.95 9.93 -3.40
N THR A 229 21.22 9.63 -3.46
CA THR A 229 21.88 8.59 -2.67
C THR A 229 21.81 8.89 -1.17
N VAL A 230 21.87 7.83 -0.36
CA VAL A 230 22.00 7.90 1.10
C VAL A 230 23.27 7.19 1.52
N ASP A 231 24.14 7.94 2.23
CA ASP A 231 25.36 7.42 2.84
C ASP A 231 25.32 7.64 4.33
N MET A 232 25.17 6.57 5.09
CA MET A 232 25.20 6.63 6.55
C MET A 232 25.58 5.29 7.17
N SER A 233 26.13 5.33 8.39
CA SER A 233 26.44 4.12 9.16
C SER A 233 25.13 3.37 9.51
N ARG A 234 25.21 2.05 9.62
CA ARG A 234 24.09 1.22 10.09
C ARG A 234 23.58 1.64 11.48
N ASN A 235 24.48 2.04 12.36
CA ASN A 235 24.11 2.53 13.69
C ASN A 235 23.18 3.76 13.59
N ARG A 236 23.52 4.73 12.74
CA ARG A 236 22.67 5.88 12.49
C ARG A 236 21.35 5.49 11.82
N MET A 237 21.42 4.62 10.82
CA MET A 237 20.25 4.09 10.12
C MET A 237 19.21 3.52 11.10
N PHE A 238 19.59 2.59 11.96
CA PHE A 238 18.68 1.96 12.90
C PHE A 238 18.18 2.90 14.00
N ASN A 239 19.03 3.78 14.53
CA ASN A 239 18.63 4.67 15.62
C ASN A 239 17.75 5.84 15.16
N GLU A 240 17.86 6.25 13.90
CA GLU A 240 17.26 7.53 13.46
C GLU A 240 16.19 7.38 12.38
N PHE A 241 16.15 6.26 11.63
CA PHE A 241 15.32 6.18 10.43
C PHE A 241 14.49 4.90 10.29
N MET A 242 14.96 3.75 10.81
CA MET A 242 14.36 2.46 10.47
C MET A 242 13.15 2.09 11.34
N TYR A 243 13.04 2.64 12.54
CA TYR A 243 12.00 2.24 13.49
C TYR A 243 10.56 2.38 12.97
N PRO A 244 10.17 3.44 12.22
CA PRO A 244 8.81 3.53 11.70
C PRO A 244 8.42 2.41 10.73
N TYR A 245 9.37 1.89 9.95
CA TYR A 245 9.12 0.74 9.08
C TYR A 245 8.95 -0.54 9.88
N GLU A 246 9.82 -0.78 10.88
CA GLU A 246 9.74 -1.93 11.79
C GLU A 246 8.40 -1.93 12.53
N ALA A 247 7.99 -0.79 13.07
CA ALA A 247 6.71 -0.60 13.75
C ALA A 247 5.50 -0.92 12.83
N ALA A 248 5.57 -0.56 11.55
CA ALA A 248 4.52 -0.92 10.58
C ALA A 248 4.51 -2.44 10.30
N VAL A 249 5.68 -3.09 10.26
CA VAL A 249 5.78 -4.56 10.12
C VAL A 249 5.21 -5.25 11.35
N GLU A 250 5.55 -4.79 12.57
CA GLU A 250 4.98 -5.29 13.82
C GLU A 250 3.45 -5.12 13.89
N ALA A 251 2.92 -4.03 13.33
CA ALA A 251 1.49 -3.81 13.19
C ALA A 251 0.83 -4.73 12.13
N GLY A 252 1.60 -5.53 11.40
CA GLY A 252 1.12 -6.49 10.43
C GLY A 252 0.76 -5.88 9.07
N VAL A 253 1.48 -4.86 8.62
CA VAL A 253 1.27 -4.28 7.28
C VAL A 253 1.32 -5.33 6.17
N GLY A 254 0.36 -5.29 5.23
CA GLY A 254 0.23 -6.32 4.20
C GLY A 254 1.23 -6.22 3.07
N SER A 255 1.81 -5.04 2.83
CA SER A 255 2.80 -4.82 1.77
C SER A 255 3.80 -3.73 2.15
N VAL A 256 4.96 -3.74 1.46
CA VAL A 256 6.04 -2.77 1.61
C VAL A 256 6.41 -2.27 0.21
N MET A 257 6.59 -0.96 0.05
CA MET A 257 7.07 -0.37 -1.20
C MET A 257 8.55 -0.02 -1.08
N ALA A 258 9.37 -0.59 -1.98
CA ALA A 258 10.79 -0.29 -2.06
C ALA A 258 11.02 1.14 -2.57
N SER A 259 12.00 1.84 -2.00
CA SER A 259 12.33 3.21 -2.38
C SER A 259 13.20 3.33 -3.63
N PHE A 260 13.32 4.54 -4.16
CA PHE A 260 14.12 4.83 -5.35
C PHE A 260 15.62 5.00 -5.06
N ASN A 261 15.96 5.56 -3.90
CA ASN A 261 17.31 5.96 -3.56
C ASN A 261 18.29 4.79 -3.44
N GLU A 262 19.53 5.08 -3.61
CA GLU A 262 20.63 4.18 -3.25
C GLU A 262 20.93 4.27 -1.74
N ILE A 263 21.33 3.15 -1.19
CA ILE A 263 21.85 3.03 0.17
C ILE A 263 23.22 2.39 0.05
N ASP A 264 24.26 3.11 0.44
CA ASP A 264 25.66 2.63 0.31
C ASP A 264 25.98 2.16 -1.12
N GLY A 265 25.54 2.94 -2.12
CA GLY A 265 25.75 2.67 -3.55
C GLY A 265 24.89 1.54 -4.14
N ILE A 266 23.92 0.99 -3.40
CA ILE A 266 23.03 -0.07 -3.90
C ILE A 266 21.59 0.47 -3.93
N PRO A 267 20.91 0.52 -5.10
CA PRO A 267 19.50 0.89 -5.19
C PRO A 267 18.64 0.04 -4.27
N ALA A 268 17.76 0.65 -3.48
CA ALA A 268 16.94 -0.06 -2.51
C ALA A 268 16.12 -1.19 -3.14
N THR A 269 15.59 -0.97 -4.35
CA THR A 269 14.86 -1.98 -5.15
C THR A 269 15.72 -3.20 -5.52
N GLY A 270 17.04 -3.05 -5.61
CA GLY A 270 18.01 -4.14 -5.87
C GLY A 270 18.77 -4.64 -4.64
N ASN A 271 18.45 -4.12 -3.46
CA ASN A 271 19.24 -4.38 -2.24
C ASN A 271 18.74 -5.62 -1.49
N LYS A 272 19.41 -6.75 -1.73
CA LYS A 272 19.07 -8.02 -1.09
C LYS A 272 19.17 -7.96 0.44
N TRP A 273 20.19 -7.29 0.98
CA TRP A 273 20.32 -7.16 2.42
C TRP A 273 19.09 -6.45 3.02
N LEU A 274 18.65 -5.37 2.39
CA LEU A 274 17.50 -4.60 2.85
C LEU A 274 16.19 -5.41 2.76
N LEU A 275 15.90 -5.96 1.57
CA LEU A 275 14.58 -6.57 1.28
C LEU A 275 14.44 -8.02 1.78
N SER A 276 15.54 -8.78 1.80
CA SER A 276 15.51 -10.18 2.21
C SER A 276 16.08 -10.40 3.58
N ASP A 277 17.30 -9.93 3.85
CA ASP A 277 18.00 -10.32 5.08
C ASP A 277 17.46 -9.52 6.29
N LEU A 278 17.20 -8.22 6.15
CA LEU A 278 16.61 -7.38 7.19
C LEU A 278 15.09 -7.54 7.27
N LEU A 279 14.38 -7.12 6.21
CA LEU A 279 12.91 -7.02 6.22
C LEU A 279 12.27 -8.39 6.54
N ARG A 280 12.71 -9.45 5.88
CA ARG A 280 12.12 -10.77 6.03
C ARG A 280 12.85 -11.63 7.06
N GLY A 281 14.19 -11.61 7.03
CA GLY A 281 15.01 -12.48 7.89
C GLY A 281 15.04 -12.03 9.35
N GLN A 282 15.13 -10.73 9.61
CA GLN A 282 15.21 -10.18 10.97
C GLN A 282 13.86 -9.72 11.50
N TRP A 283 13.06 -8.97 10.69
CA TRP A 283 11.75 -8.45 11.13
C TRP A 283 10.58 -9.39 10.88
N GLY A 284 10.80 -10.50 10.16
CA GLY A 284 9.76 -11.51 9.93
C GLY A 284 8.61 -11.07 9.02
N PHE A 285 8.83 -10.12 8.13
CA PHE A 285 7.79 -9.66 7.22
C PHE A 285 7.31 -10.76 6.26
N GLU A 286 6.04 -11.08 6.29
CA GLU A 286 5.43 -12.16 5.49
C GLU A 286 4.67 -11.66 4.26
N GLY A 287 4.33 -10.36 4.18
CA GLY A 287 3.63 -9.76 3.05
C GLY A 287 4.47 -9.71 1.77
N PHE A 288 4.04 -8.96 0.78
CA PHE A 288 4.79 -8.79 -0.47
C PHE A 288 5.44 -7.41 -0.58
N VAL A 289 6.54 -7.34 -1.35
CA VAL A 289 7.25 -6.11 -1.67
C VAL A 289 6.87 -5.68 -3.09
N VAL A 290 6.37 -4.46 -3.23
CA VAL A 290 6.14 -3.79 -4.53
C VAL A 290 7.23 -2.74 -4.76
N THR A 291 7.59 -2.46 -6.01
CA THR A 291 8.43 -1.31 -6.33
C THR A 291 7.64 0.00 -6.20
N ASP A 292 8.32 1.11 -6.08
CA ASP A 292 7.73 2.40 -6.41
C ASP A 292 7.49 2.52 -7.93
N PHE A 293 6.84 3.59 -8.36
CA PHE A 293 6.47 3.84 -9.76
C PHE A 293 7.72 3.77 -10.66
N THR A 294 7.74 2.86 -11.62
CA THR A 294 8.90 2.58 -12.48
C THR A 294 10.20 2.20 -11.76
N GLY A 295 10.15 1.77 -10.50
CA GLY A 295 11.35 1.57 -9.67
C GLY A 295 12.35 0.54 -10.20
N ILE A 296 11.92 -0.42 -11.03
CA ILE A 296 12.87 -1.31 -11.73
C ILE A 296 13.62 -0.55 -12.83
N SER A 297 12.91 0.23 -13.64
CA SER A 297 13.52 1.01 -14.73
C SER A 297 14.46 2.09 -14.19
N GLU A 298 14.16 2.70 -13.03
CA GLU A 298 15.03 3.68 -12.39
C GLU A 298 16.44 3.13 -12.11
N MET A 299 16.60 1.86 -11.82
CA MET A 299 17.92 1.26 -11.63
C MET A 299 18.79 1.29 -12.91
N ILE A 300 18.20 1.47 -14.09
CA ILE A 300 18.94 1.67 -15.34
C ILE A 300 19.65 3.03 -15.29
N GLU A 301 18.97 4.06 -14.83
CA GLU A 301 19.53 5.42 -14.70
C GLU A 301 20.65 5.48 -13.64
N HIS A 302 20.60 4.60 -12.63
CA HIS A 302 21.70 4.38 -11.69
C HIS A 302 22.88 3.59 -12.28
N GLY A 303 22.82 3.21 -13.57
CA GLY A 303 23.92 2.51 -14.25
C GLY A 303 24.07 1.04 -13.87
N VAL A 304 23.06 0.42 -13.26
CA VAL A 304 23.11 -1.00 -12.81
C VAL A 304 23.13 -1.98 -13.98
N GLY A 305 22.44 -1.66 -15.08
CA GLY A 305 22.41 -2.50 -16.27
C GLY A 305 21.17 -2.29 -17.14
N ASP A 306 20.95 -3.19 -18.09
CA ASP A 306 19.75 -3.19 -18.94
C ASP A 306 18.50 -3.67 -18.18
N LEU A 307 17.32 -3.51 -18.77
CA LEU A 307 16.04 -3.88 -18.17
C LEU A 307 16.00 -5.34 -17.70
N GLN A 308 16.62 -6.26 -18.44
CA GLN A 308 16.69 -7.67 -18.03
C GLN A 308 17.54 -7.85 -16.77
N THR A 309 18.67 -7.18 -16.70
CA THR A 309 19.61 -7.24 -15.57
C THR A 309 18.96 -6.68 -14.30
N VAL A 310 18.38 -5.47 -14.38
CA VAL A 310 17.74 -4.84 -13.22
C VAL A 310 16.48 -5.58 -12.75
N SER A 311 15.70 -6.14 -13.67
CA SER A 311 14.53 -6.98 -13.31
C SER A 311 14.95 -8.26 -12.58
N ALA A 312 15.99 -8.95 -13.06
CA ALA A 312 16.51 -10.13 -12.40
C ALA A 312 17.11 -9.80 -11.02
N LEU A 313 17.80 -8.67 -10.89
CA LEU A 313 18.34 -8.17 -9.62
C LEU A 313 17.20 -7.90 -8.63
N ALA A 314 16.19 -7.14 -9.01
CA ALA A 314 15.03 -6.79 -8.15
C ALA A 314 14.34 -8.05 -7.61
N LEU A 315 13.98 -8.99 -8.48
CA LEU A 315 13.31 -10.23 -8.06
C LEU A 315 14.19 -11.07 -7.13
N ASN A 316 15.49 -11.19 -7.43
CA ASN A 316 16.44 -11.94 -6.61
C ASN A 316 16.73 -11.21 -5.27
N ALA A 317 16.59 -9.90 -5.21
CA ALA A 317 16.71 -9.13 -3.98
C ALA A 317 15.50 -9.29 -3.05
N GLY A 318 14.32 -9.64 -3.58
CA GLY A 318 13.12 -9.86 -2.78
C GLY A 318 11.92 -9.00 -3.14
N VAL A 319 11.97 -8.28 -4.27
CA VAL A 319 10.79 -7.62 -4.85
C VAL A 319 9.84 -8.67 -5.41
N ASP A 320 8.55 -8.54 -5.10
CA ASP A 320 7.51 -9.48 -5.53
C ASP A 320 6.61 -8.90 -6.63
N MET A 321 6.47 -7.57 -6.72
CA MET A 321 5.58 -6.92 -7.69
C MET A 321 6.23 -5.69 -8.32
N ASP A 322 6.13 -5.57 -9.64
CA ASP A 322 6.67 -4.51 -10.47
C ASP A 322 5.59 -3.49 -10.79
N MET A 323 5.72 -2.28 -10.24
CA MET A 323 4.82 -1.17 -10.54
C MET A 323 5.29 -0.46 -11.82
N VAL A 324 4.54 -0.66 -12.90
CA VAL A 324 4.56 0.08 -14.17
C VAL A 324 5.79 -0.15 -15.07
N SER A 325 6.94 -0.57 -14.56
CA SER A 325 8.14 -0.78 -15.42
C SER A 325 7.93 -1.83 -16.52
N GLU A 326 6.99 -2.78 -16.34
CA GLU A 326 6.80 -3.97 -17.17
C GLU A 326 8.09 -4.78 -17.37
N GLY A 327 9.07 -4.58 -16.49
CA GLY A 327 10.36 -5.27 -16.53
C GLY A 327 10.22 -6.76 -16.27
N PHE A 328 9.37 -7.16 -15.30
CA PHE A 328 9.13 -8.56 -15.02
C PHE A 328 8.42 -9.26 -16.16
N VAL A 329 7.34 -8.72 -16.69
CA VAL A 329 6.60 -9.31 -17.81
C VAL A 329 7.46 -9.37 -19.08
N GLY A 330 8.27 -8.34 -19.31
CA GLY A 330 9.10 -8.24 -20.51
C GLY A 330 10.34 -9.15 -20.52
N THR A 331 10.89 -9.49 -19.33
CA THR A 331 12.25 -10.06 -19.28
C THR A 331 12.41 -11.36 -18.51
N LEU A 332 11.53 -11.66 -17.53
CA LEU A 332 11.75 -12.82 -16.63
C LEU A 332 11.72 -14.17 -17.31
N MET A 333 10.92 -14.35 -18.37
CA MET A 333 10.94 -15.61 -19.15
C MET A 333 12.35 -15.89 -19.72
N LYS A 334 12.99 -14.86 -20.25
CA LYS A 334 14.37 -14.96 -20.76
C LYS A 334 15.36 -15.18 -19.62
N SER A 335 15.23 -14.43 -18.53
CA SER A 335 16.09 -14.54 -17.33
C SER A 335 16.04 -15.93 -16.70
N ILE A 336 14.86 -16.58 -16.68
CA ILE A 336 14.72 -17.95 -16.18
C ILE A 336 15.41 -18.95 -17.12
N LYS A 337 15.22 -18.82 -18.44
CA LYS A 337 15.90 -19.69 -19.44
C LYS A 337 17.42 -19.57 -19.39
N GLU A 338 17.93 -18.38 -19.10
CA GLU A 338 19.36 -18.10 -18.95
C GLU A 338 19.93 -18.42 -17.56
N GLY A 339 19.09 -18.87 -16.62
CA GLY A 339 19.52 -19.20 -15.26
C GLY A 339 19.81 -18.00 -14.36
N LYS A 340 19.49 -16.76 -14.79
CA LYS A 340 19.66 -15.53 -14.01
C LYS A 340 18.64 -15.44 -12.86
N VAL A 341 17.46 -16.07 -13.02
CA VAL A 341 16.39 -16.17 -12.03
C VAL A 341 16.01 -17.64 -11.87
N ARG A 342 15.87 -18.08 -10.63
CA ARG A 342 15.43 -19.46 -10.30
C ARG A 342 13.90 -19.52 -10.28
N MET A 343 13.34 -20.64 -10.76
CA MET A 343 11.89 -20.89 -10.64
C MET A 343 11.36 -20.81 -9.21
N GLY A 344 12.17 -21.20 -8.22
CA GLY A 344 11.82 -21.07 -6.81
C GLY A 344 11.58 -19.61 -6.40
N THR A 345 12.42 -18.68 -6.86
CA THR A 345 12.28 -17.24 -6.59
C THR A 345 10.98 -16.70 -7.19
N LEU A 346 10.69 -17.01 -8.47
CA LEU A 346 9.42 -16.65 -9.09
C LEU A 346 8.21 -17.22 -8.34
N ASN A 347 8.27 -18.51 -7.97
CA ASN A 347 7.18 -19.15 -7.25
C ASN A 347 6.94 -18.49 -5.89
N THR A 348 7.99 -18.10 -5.17
CA THR A 348 7.87 -17.41 -3.88
C THR A 348 7.20 -16.04 -4.04
N ALA A 349 7.60 -15.24 -5.02
CA ALA A 349 7.01 -13.93 -5.29
C ALA A 349 5.52 -14.06 -5.69
N CYS A 350 5.20 -14.97 -6.62
CA CYS A 350 3.84 -15.24 -7.02
C CYS A 350 2.97 -15.70 -5.84
N ARG A 351 3.46 -16.60 -5.00
CA ARG A 351 2.76 -17.07 -3.80
C ARG A 351 2.35 -15.92 -2.89
N ARG A 352 3.24 -14.99 -2.58
CA ARG A 352 2.96 -13.84 -1.70
C ARG A 352 1.84 -12.95 -2.23
N ILE A 353 1.79 -12.73 -3.55
CA ILE A 353 0.69 -11.99 -4.18
C ILE A 353 -0.63 -12.76 -4.05
N LEU A 354 -0.62 -14.07 -4.25
CA LEU A 354 -1.82 -14.92 -4.10
C LEU A 354 -2.28 -14.98 -2.64
N GLU A 355 -1.36 -15.04 -1.68
CA GLU A 355 -1.66 -14.98 -0.23
C GLU A 355 -2.33 -13.66 0.15
N ALA A 356 -1.83 -12.52 -0.36
CA ALA A 356 -2.46 -11.23 -0.16
C ALA A 356 -3.90 -11.19 -0.69
N LYS A 357 -4.15 -11.71 -1.90
CA LYS A 357 -5.49 -11.85 -2.47
C LYS A 357 -6.40 -12.76 -1.64
N TYR A 358 -5.83 -13.85 -1.11
CA TYR A 358 -6.57 -14.77 -0.24
C TYR A 358 -6.96 -14.12 1.07
N LYS A 359 -6.00 -13.45 1.74
CA LYS A 359 -6.24 -12.69 2.99
C LYS A 359 -7.26 -11.57 2.82
N LEU A 360 -7.32 -10.94 1.65
CA LEU A 360 -8.36 -9.98 1.27
C LEU A 360 -9.73 -10.63 1.01
N GLY A 361 -9.83 -11.96 0.98
CA GLY A 361 -11.06 -12.70 0.70
C GLY A 361 -11.51 -12.67 -0.75
N LEU A 362 -10.64 -12.26 -1.68
CA LEU A 362 -10.99 -12.08 -3.10
C LEU A 362 -11.25 -13.41 -3.81
N PHE A 363 -10.69 -14.52 -3.34
CA PHE A 363 -11.00 -15.86 -3.90
C PHE A 363 -12.37 -16.39 -3.45
N ASP A 364 -12.90 -15.90 -2.33
CA ASP A 364 -14.27 -16.25 -1.89
C ASP A 364 -15.31 -15.35 -2.55
N ASN A 365 -14.99 -14.07 -2.66
CA ASN A 365 -15.83 -13.09 -3.34
C ASN A 365 -14.94 -12.09 -4.11
N PRO A 366 -14.69 -12.32 -5.41
CA PRO A 366 -13.86 -11.43 -6.22
C PRO A 366 -14.44 -10.01 -6.37
N TYR A 367 -15.75 -9.85 -6.13
CA TYR A 367 -16.48 -8.60 -6.22
C TYR A 367 -16.75 -7.95 -4.86
N LYS A 368 -16.04 -8.36 -3.80
CA LYS A 368 -16.21 -7.91 -2.41
C LYS A 368 -16.22 -6.38 -2.28
N TYR A 369 -15.42 -5.68 -3.07
CA TYR A 369 -15.28 -4.23 -3.06
C TYR A 369 -16.11 -3.53 -4.16
N CYS A 370 -16.93 -4.27 -4.92
CA CYS A 370 -17.60 -3.76 -6.13
C CYS A 370 -19.10 -3.49 -5.93
N ASP A 371 -19.53 -3.09 -4.73
CA ASP A 371 -20.93 -2.67 -4.49
C ASP A 371 -21.13 -1.23 -4.97
N VAL A 372 -21.77 -1.07 -6.13
CA VAL A 372 -22.02 0.23 -6.80
C VAL A 372 -22.91 1.20 -5.99
N ASN A 373 -23.53 0.72 -4.93
CA ASN A 373 -24.36 1.59 -4.06
C ASN A 373 -23.54 2.21 -2.91
N ARG A 374 -22.37 1.67 -2.60
CA ARG A 374 -21.54 2.16 -1.50
C ARG A 374 -21.05 3.59 -1.69
N PRO A 375 -20.61 4.05 -2.86
CA PRO A 375 -20.12 5.42 -3.00
C PRO A 375 -21.12 6.47 -2.50
N LYS A 376 -22.40 6.33 -2.83
CA LYS A 376 -23.45 7.26 -2.38
C LYS A 376 -23.71 7.23 -0.87
N ARG A 377 -23.46 6.10 -0.23
CA ARG A 377 -23.74 5.89 1.20
C ARG A 377 -22.52 6.21 2.08
N ASP A 378 -21.32 5.81 1.62
CA ASP A 378 -20.13 5.71 2.45
C ASP A 378 -19.07 6.79 2.14
N ILE A 379 -19.16 7.52 1.00
CA ILE A 379 -18.18 8.54 0.60
C ILE A 379 -18.66 9.94 0.99
N PHE A 380 -17.75 10.75 1.55
CA PHE A 380 -17.93 12.16 1.86
C PHE A 380 -19.17 12.43 2.74
N THR A 381 -19.44 11.56 3.70
CA THR A 381 -20.58 11.68 4.61
C THR A 381 -20.41 12.89 5.54
N LYS A 382 -21.49 13.30 6.20
CA LYS A 382 -21.42 14.39 7.19
C LYS A 382 -20.50 14.01 8.35
N GLU A 383 -20.58 12.78 8.81
CA GLU A 383 -19.76 12.22 9.91
C GLU A 383 -18.27 12.25 9.56
N HIS A 384 -17.91 11.92 8.32
CA HIS A 384 -16.53 11.97 7.84
C HIS A 384 -15.99 13.40 7.82
N ARG A 385 -16.77 14.35 7.27
CA ARG A 385 -16.38 15.77 7.24
C ARG A 385 -16.28 16.40 8.63
N ASP A 386 -17.18 16.04 9.54
CA ASP A 386 -17.13 16.50 10.94
C ASP A 386 -15.88 15.97 11.64
N ALA A 387 -15.51 14.69 11.40
CA ALA A 387 -14.29 14.10 11.93
C ALA A 387 -13.04 14.81 11.36
N ALA A 388 -12.99 15.05 10.04
CA ALA A 388 -11.88 15.75 9.41
C ALA A 388 -11.71 17.17 9.96
N ARG A 389 -12.83 17.92 10.14
CA ARG A 389 -12.82 19.25 10.73
C ARG A 389 -12.32 19.25 12.18
N LYS A 390 -12.77 18.27 12.98
CA LYS A 390 -12.32 18.13 14.37
C LYS A 390 -10.82 17.88 14.44
N ILE A 391 -10.32 16.89 13.69
CA ILE A 391 -8.91 16.51 13.67
C ILE A 391 -8.05 17.67 13.13
N ALA A 392 -8.53 18.40 12.13
CA ALA A 392 -7.85 19.61 11.65
C ALA A 392 -7.71 20.69 12.74
N GLY A 393 -8.76 20.86 13.56
CA GLY A 393 -8.69 21.77 14.71
C GLY A 393 -7.66 21.34 15.77
N GLU A 394 -7.52 20.03 15.98
CA GLU A 394 -6.56 19.45 16.93
C GLU A 394 -5.10 19.53 16.43
N SER A 395 -4.89 19.70 15.13
CA SER A 395 -3.56 19.80 14.52
C SER A 395 -2.94 21.22 14.60
N PHE A 396 -3.67 22.22 15.09
CA PHE A 396 -3.16 23.58 15.16
C PHE A 396 -2.13 23.74 16.27
N VAL A 397 -0.98 24.34 15.94
CA VAL A 397 0.09 24.64 16.88
C VAL A 397 0.13 26.15 17.13
N LEU A 398 -0.12 26.55 18.38
CA LEU A 398 -0.02 27.96 18.79
C LEU A 398 1.44 28.35 19.01
N LEU A 399 2.06 28.94 17.98
CA LEU A 399 3.49 29.31 18.03
C LEU A 399 3.77 30.54 18.87
N LYS A 400 2.82 31.47 19.02
CA LYS A 400 2.97 32.70 19.77
C LYS A 400 1.65 33.11 20.42
N ASN A 401 1.65 33.25 21.74
CA ASN A 401 0.49 33.65 22.55
C ASN A 401 0.78 34.92 23.39
N ALA A 402 1.65 35.78 22.91
CA ALA A 402 1.89 37.08 23.54
C ALA A 402 0.75 38.06 23.17
N PRO A 403 0.36 39.00 24.10
CA PRO A 403 -0.56 40.05 23.74
C PRO A 403 -0.10 40.76 22.46
N ALA A 404 -1.00 40.96 21.52
CA ALA A 404 -0.71 41.80 20.36
C ALA A 404 -0.42 43.21 20.85
N THR A 405 0.84 43.60 20.95
CA THR A 405 1.19 45.01 21.06
C THR A 405 0.76 45.63 19.74
N ALA A 406 -0.19 46.56 19.80
CA ALA A 406 -0.60 47.33 18.63
C ALA A 406 0.59 48.16 18.13
N GLN A 407 1.45 47.57 17.31
CA GLN A 407 2.28 48.35 16.43
C GLN A 407 1.38 48.87 15.33
N PRO A 408 1.31 50.19 15.13
CA PRO A 408 0.65 50.71 13.95
C PRO A 408 1.30 50.01 12.74
N LEU A 409 0.49 49.43 11.85
CA LEU A 409 0.97 49.00 10.53
C LEU A 409 1.75 50.19 9.96
N ALA A 410 3.08 50.09 9.88
CA ALA A 410 3.86 51.05 9.17
C ALA A 410 3.28 51.14 7.76
N ALA A 411 2.76 52.30 7.42
CA ALA A 411 2.27 52.54 6.08
C ALA A 411 3.40 52.20 5.12
N HIS A 412 3.25 51.12 4.37
CA HIS A 412 4.13 50.83 3.25
C HIS A 412 4.05 52.04 2.32
N SER A 413 5.05 52.91 2.36
CA SER A 413 5.23 53.92 1.35
C SER A 413 5.43 53.16 0.02
N SER A 414 4.41 53.20 -0.81
CA SER A 414 4.52 52.77 -2.19
C SER A 414 5.49 53.71 -2.91
N SER A 415 6.74 53.30 -2.99
CA SER A 415 7.65 53.93 -3.94
C SER A 415 7.25 53.45 -5.34
N PRO A 416 7.02 54.36 -6.30
CA PRO A 416 6.70 53.97 -7.63
C PRO A 416 7.89 53.25 -8.26
N VAL A 417 7.66 52.06 -8.79
CA VAL A 417 8.64 51.35 -9.66
C VAL A 417 8.70 52.11 -10.97
N THR A 418 9.79 52.89 -11.14
CA THR A 418 10.11 53.47 -12.45
C THR A 418 10.68 52.35 -13.31
N ALA A 419 9.93 51.99 -14.37
CA ALA A 419 10.42 51.15 -15.45
C ALA A 419 11.53 51.85 -16.22
N SER A 420 12.67 51.22 -16.36
CA SER A 420 13.71 51.51 -17.31
C SER A 420 14.03 50.26 -18.12
#